data_08bf6daab8ea1a57c688b8e925fb3b33
#
_entry.id   08bf6daab8ea1a57c688b8e925fb3b33
#
_cell.length_a   1.000
_cell.length_b   1.000
_cell.length_c   1.000
_cell.angle_alpha   90.00
_cell.angle_beta   90.00
_cell.angle_gamma   90.00
#
_symmetry.space_group_name_H-M   'P 1'
#
loop_
_entity.id
_entity.type
_entity.pdbx_description
1 polymer ?
#
loop_
_entity_poly.entity_id
_entity_poly.type
_entity_poly.pdbx_seq_one_letter_code
_entity_poly.pdbx_strand_id
1 'polypeptide(L)'
;MNKQTFRGIISLIIFLLGAAVTLPLATGVFIDRLKPENPPSDLTEDTDAPFTLPPVPTGIAQTTSEPPVETTSPELTTGTSTDDSSVVSEPVTSKPPETTAEITTAEITTEAVTTAEETTSDPSKIYYYGSEYPWVTVDKSYFSDALFIGDSRTVGIQLFTAGKLDNAVFFCTEGMSAIGALGGSFEVKYGANASGYSKSLGKMTLSQLLDSMYFGKIFIMLGVNELGGNIPSIGTYLGQLKDLALTKNPGTKVIMEGNLHFSTAAEQSYIKKRWNYMCNANINRVNTMMAGMTDWTNVFYIDVNELFDLPDGTFDPKRSGGDGVHPNSAGYRDWADWIYTRGIPG
;
A
#
# COMPACT_ATOMS: atom_id res chain seq x y z
N MET A 1 22.02 3.59 -36.82
CA MET A 1 21.43 2.77 -35.75
C MET A 1 20.17 3.48 -35.28
N ASN A 2 19.01 2.82 -35.31
CA ASN A 2 17.72 3.43 -35.03
C ASN A 2 17.61 3.71 -33.51
N LYS A 3 16.97 4.84 -33.11
CA LYS A 3 16.76 5.23 -31.68
C LYS A 3 16.07 4.14 -30.84
N GLN A 4 15.25 3.31 -31.45
CA GLN A 4 14.63 2.15 -30.78
C GLN A 4 15.63 1.04 -30.46
N THR A 5 16.56 0.74 -31.39
CA THR A 5 17.61 -0.26 -31.19
C THR A 5 18.60 0.18 -30.11
N PHE A 6 18.91 1.48 -30.04
CA PHE A 6 19.79 2.04 -29.02
C PHE A 6 19.15 2.00 -27.61
N ARG A 7 17.85 2.28 -27.52
CA ARG A 7 17.12 2.17 -26.25
C ARG A 7 16.99 0.73 -25.75
N GLY A 8 16.76 -0.23 -26.66
CA GLY A 8 16.71 -1.65 -26.31
C GLY A 8 18.06 -2.17 -25.80
N ILE A 9 19.16 -1.72 -26.40
CA ILE A 9 20.53 -2.11 -26.00
C ILE A 9 20.89 -1.50 -24.64
N ILE A 10 20.54 -0.24 -24.35
CA ILE A 10 20.78 0.38 -23.04
C ILE A 10 19.93 -0.29 -21.96
N SER A 11 18.66 -0.59 -22.22
CA SER A 11 17.81 -1.33 -21.28
C SER A 11 18.38 -2.72 -20.98
N LEU A 12 18.86 -3.41 -21.99
CA LEU A 12 19.47 -4.74 -21.83
C LEU A 12 20.81 -4.67 -21.09
N ILE A 13 21.63 -3.63 -21.33
CA ILE A 13 22.91 -3.44 -20.65
C ILE A 13 22.70 -3.06 -19.18
N ILE A 14 21.73 -2.19 -18.87
CA ILE A 14 21.39 -1.85 -17.49
C ILE A 14 20.85 -3.08 -16.75
N PHE A 15 20.01 -3.89 -17.42
CA PHE A 15 19.47 -5.13 -16.85
C PHE A 15 20.56 -6.20 -16.63
N LEU A 16 21.51 -6.35 -17.56
CA LEU A 16 22.62 -7.32 -17.45
C LEU A 16 23.70 -6.86 -16.47
N LEU A 17 24.00 -5.55 -16.40
CA LEU A 17 24.95 -5.00 -15.42
C LEU A 17 24.36 -4.97 -14.01
N GLY A 18 23.06 -4.65 -13.85
CA GLY A 18 22.37 -4.74 -12.56
C GLY A 18 22.36 -6.18 -12.04
N ALA A 19 21.98 -7.14 -12.86
CA ALA A 19 21.96 -8.55 -12.47
C ALA A 19 23.34 -9.17 -12.22
N ALA A 20 24.38 -8.68 -12.91
CA ALA A 20 25.74 -9.26 -12.82
C ALA A 20 26.58 -8.63 -11.69
N VAL A 21 26.33 -7.38 -11.32
CA VAL A 21 27.18 -6.64 -10.37
C VAL A 21 26.58 -6.60 -8.97
N THR A 22 25.27 -6.71 -8.81
CA THR A 22 24.63 -6.60 -7.49
C THR A 22 24.44 -7.94 -6.77
N LEU A 23 24.33 -9.06 -7.48
CA LEU A 23 24.09 -10.36 -6.84
C LEU A 23 25.26 -10.88 -5.96
N PRO A 24 26.56 -10.71 -6.31
CA PRO A 24 27.62 -11.22 -5.44
C PRO A 24 28.01 -10.29 -4.28
N LEU A 25 27.81 -8.97 -4.41
CA LEU A 25 28.25 -8.00 -3.40
C LEU A 25 27.19 -7.71 -2.32
N ALA A 26 25.91 -7.67 -2.70
CA ALA A 26 24.85 -7.38 -1.73
C ALA A 26 24.54 -8.59 -0.82
N THR A 27 24.62 -9.81 -1.35
CA THR A 27 24.29 -11.01 -0.55
C THR A 27 25.38 -11.40 0.44
N GLY A 28 26.67 -11.21 0.11
CA GLY A 28 27.76 -11.58 0.99
C GLY A 28 27.94 -10.66 2.20
N VAL A 29 27.83 -9.36 1.99
CA VAL A 29 28.06 -8.36 3.06
C VAL A 29 26.82 -8.17 3.94
N PHE A 30 25.61 -8.37 3.40
CA PHE A 30 24.37 -8.20 4.16
C PHE A 30 24.05 -9.44 5.02
N ILE A 31 24.39 -10.64 4.55
CA ILE A 31 24.16 -11.89 5.30
C ILE A 31 25.09 -12.00 6.51
N ASP A 32 26.34 -11.52 6.42
CA ASP A 32 27.26 -11.54 7.58
C ASP A 32 26.92 -10.53 8.68
N ARG A 33 26.18 -9.46 8.37
CA ARG A 33 25.68 -8.51 9.38
C ARG A 33 24.35 -8.89 10.02
N LEU A 34 23.63 -9.86 9.43
CA LEU A 34 22.34 -10.36 9.93
C LEU A 34 22.45 -11.76 10.53
N LYS A 35 23.65 -12.26 10.84
CA LYS A 35 23.75 -13.43 11.71
C LYS A 35 23.26 -13.00 13.09
N PRO A 36 22.11 -13.49 13.56
CA PRO A 36 21.72 -13.26 14.95
C PRO A 36 22.73 -13.95 15.84
N GLU A 37 23.32 -13.21 16.75
CA GLU A 37 23.87 -13.82 17.98
C GLU A 37 22.70 -14.57 18.61
N ASN A 38 22.86 -15.87 18.79
CA ASN A 38 21.96 -16.87 19.35
C ASN A 38 20.57 -16.36 19.76
N PRO A 39 19.46 -16.87 19.15
CA PRO A 39 18.12 -16.49 19.58
C PRO A 39 17.95 -16.89 21.06
N PRO A 40 17.27 -16.07 21.86
CA PRO A 40 16.88 -16.48 23.21
C PRO A 40 15.99 -17.73 23.09
N SER A 41 16.32 -18.75 23.87
CA SER A 41 15.74 -20.08 23.85
C SER A 41 14.33 -20.16 24.50
N ASP A 42 13.53 -19.11 24.41
CA ASP A 42 12.23 -19.10 25.08
C ASP A 42 11.21 -18.22 24.31
N LEU A 43 10.82 -18.71 23.12
CA LEU A 43 9.58 -18.31 22.48
C LEU A 43 8.80 -19.58 22.16
N THR A 44 7.96 -19.99 23.10
CA THR A 44 6.92 -20.97 22.88
C THR A 44 6.02 -20.46 21.73
N GLU A 45 5.96 -21.26 20.66
CA GLU A 45 5.02 -21.10 19.59
C GLU A 45 3.59 -21.20 20.15
N ASP A 46 2.93 -20.07 20.31
CA ASP A 46 1.49 -20.01 20.51
C ASP A 46 0.90 -18.97 19.56
N THR A 47 0.73 -19.34 18.29
CA THR A 47 0.08 -18.50 17.29
C THR A 47 -0.68 -19.30 16.24
N ASP A 48 -1.48 -20.26 16.64
CA ASP A 48 -2.49 -20.88 15.79
C ASP A 48 -3.90 -20.30 16.02
N ALA A 49 -4.01 -19.05 16.43
CA ALA A 49 -5.28 -18.35 16.31
C ALA A 49 -5.53 -18.04 14.83
N PRO A 50 -6.68 -18.44 14.25
CA PRO A 50 -6.98 -18.14 12.86
C PRO A 50 -7.02 -16.60 12.68
N PHE A 51 -6.10 -16.08 11.87
CA PHE A 51 -6.08 -14.66 11.51
C PHE A 51 -7.30 -14.38 10.63
N THR A 52 -8.21 -13.56 11.13
CA THR A 52 -9.42 -13.18 10.39
C THR A 52 -9.20 -11.83 9.72
N LEU A 53 -9.33 -11.80 8.39
CA LEU A 53 -9.26 -10.54 7.64
C LEU A 53 -10.49 -9.66 7.96
N PRO A 54 -10.34 -8.32 8.00
CA PRO A 54 -11.46 -7.40 8.15
C PRO A 54 -12.48 -7.58 7.00
N PRO A 55 -13.79 -7.45 7.25
CA PRO A 55 -14.79 -7.55 6.19
C PRO A 55 -14.61 -6.44 5.16
N VAL A 56 -14.69 -6.80 3.88
CA VAL A 56 -14.68 -5.83 2.78
C VAL A 56 -16.08 -5.22 2.66
N PRO A 57 -16.23 -3.88 2.69
CA PRO A 57 -17.52 -3.22 2.45
C PRO A 57 -18.02 -3.52 1.03
N THR A 58 -19.19 -4.13 0.92
CA THR A 58 -19.85 -4.40 -0.36
C THR A 58 -21.07 -3.49 -0.49
N GLY A 59 -20.93 -2.45 -1.26
CA GLY A 59 -22.03 -1.53 -1.61
C GLY A 59 -22.02 -0.23 -0.80
N ILE A 60 -21.87 0.86 -1.53
CA ILE A 60 -22.16 2.22 -1.04
C ILE A 60 -23.61 2.46 -1.34
N ALA A 61 -24.42 2.74 -0.31
CA ALA A 61 -25.73 3.34 -0.54
C ALA A 61 -25.51 4.67 -1.27
N GLN A 62 -25.92 4.75 -2.52
CA GLN A 62 -25.90 6.01 -3.26
C GLN A 62 -26.85 6.98 -2.56
N THR A 63 -26.29 7.87 -1.76
CA THR A 63 -27.02 9.08 -1.36
C THR A 63 -27.02 9.99 -2.57
N THR A 64 -28.12 9.98 -3.31
CA THR A 64 -28.43 11.02 -4.30
C THR A 64 -28.62 12.33 -3.57
N SER A 65 -27.56 13.13 -3.46
CA SER A 65 -27.66 14.53 -3.11
C SER A 65 -28.12 15.28 -4.35
N GLU A 66 -29.36 15.76 -4.37
CA GLU A 66 -29.82 16.78 -5.32
C GLU A 66 -28.93 18.02 -5.18
N PRO A 67 -28.58 18.67 -6.30
CA PRO A 67 -27.80 19.90 -6.25
C PRO A 67 -28.62 21.02 -5.59
N PRO A 68 -27.99 21.89 -4.76
CA PRO A 68 -28.71 23.00 -4.15
C PRO A 68 -29.11 24.02 -5.20
N VAL A 69 -30.38 24.40 -5.15
CA VAL A 69 -30.97 25.49 -5.93
C VAL A 69 -30.30 26.81 -5.53
N GLU A 70 -29.74 27.50 -6.50
CA GLU A 70 -29.29 28.90 -6.37
C GLU A 70 -30.43 29.79 -5.91
N THR A 71 -30.27 30.44 -4.78
CA THR A 71 -31.10 31.59 -4.41
C THR A 71 -30.21 32.82 -4.33
N THR A 72 -30.56 33.73 -5.21
CA THR A 72 -29.96 35.06 -5.43
C THR A 72 -29.89 35.92 -4.16
N SER A 73 -28.76 36.62 -4.05
CA SER A 73 -28.50 37.75 -3.12
C SER A 73 -29.46 38.93 -3.32
N PRO A 74 -29.67 39.79 -2.29
CA PRO A 74 -29.25 41.16 -2.48
C PRO A 74 -28.56 41.85 -1.27
N GLU A 75 -27.58 42.60 -1.66
CA GLU A 75 -27.12 43.96 -1.21
C GLU A 75 -27.16 44.40 0.26
N LEU A 76 -25.97 44.67 0.73
CA LEU A 76 -25.39 45.94 1.32
C LEU A 76 -26.25 46.82 2.23
N THR A 77 -25.81 47.00 3.50
CA THR A 77 -25.69 48.31 4.10
C THR A 77 -24.70 48.32 5.28
N THR A 78 -23.89 49.36 5.27
CA THR A 78 -22.88 49.83 6.22
C THR A 78 -23.49 50.26 7.55
N GLY A 79 -22.74 50.07 8.66
CA GLY A 79 -23.05 50.69 9.96
C GLY A 79 -21.91 50.50 10.96
N THR A 80 -21.21 51.57 11.20
CA THR A 80 -20.11 51.80 12.11
C THR A 80 -20.60 51.91 13.58
N SER A 81 -19.73 51.57 14.54
CA SER A 81 -19.46 52.25 15.82
C SER A 81 -19.53 51.48 17.11
N THR A 82 -18.39 51.34 17.72
CA THR A 82 -17.88 51.75 19.04
C THR A 82 -18.44 51.16 20.34
N ASP A 83 -17.43 50.77 21.10
CA ASP A 83 -17.17 50.92 22.55
C ASP A 83 -17.84 50.03 23.60
N ASP A 84 -16.96 49.37 24.30
CA ASP A 84 -16.45 49.49 25.67
C ASP A 84 -17.05 48.64 26.80
N SER A 85 -16.14 48.24 27.67
CA SER A 85 -16.25 47.87 29.09
C SER A 85 -16.55 46.44 29.52
N SER A 86 -15.44 45.82 29.89
CA SER A 86 -15.16 45.10 31.15
C SER A 86 -16.31 44.75 32.11
N VAL A 87 -16.33 43.55 32.65
CA VAL A 87 -16.25 43.21 34.08
C VAL A 87 -16.01 41.74 34.32
N VAL A 88 -15.09 41.45 35.22
CA VAL A 88 -14.68 40.22 35.90
C VAL A 88 -15.75 39.65 36.78
N SER A 89 -15.88 38.31 36.91
CA SER A 89 -16.06 37.59 38.19
C SER A 89 -16.08 36.06 37.99
N GLU A 90 -15.18 35.37 38.68
CA GLU A 90 -15.16 33.93 39.01
C GLU A 90 -16.06 33.65 40.25
N PRO A 91 -15.99 32.37 40.80
CA PRO A 91 -16.58 31.10 40.33
C PRO A 91 -17.60 30.59 41.40
N VAL A 92 -18.42 29.62 41.00
CA VAL A 92 -19.22 28.84 41.99
C VAL A 92 -19.14 27.35 41.63
N THR A 93 -18.59 26.61 42.57
CA THR A 93 -18.60 25.15 42.70
C THR A 93 -19.99 24.66 43.16
N SER A 94 -20.50 23.59 42.51
CA SER A 94 -21.46 22.70 43.15
C SER A 94 -21.42 21.29 42.56
N LYS A 95 -21.33 20.31 43.45
CA LYS A 95 -21.25 18.88 43.33
C LYS A 95 -22.60 18.29 42.90
N PRO A 96 -22.66 17.22 42.04
CA PRO A 96 -23.91 16.55 41.70
C PRO A 96 -24.32 15.51 42.74
N PRO A 97 -25.62 15.17 42.88
CA PRO A 97 -26.11 14.10 43.75
C PRO A 97 -26.03 12.74 43.04
N GLU A 98 -25.73 11.72 43.84
CA GLU A 98 -25.85 10.30 43.52
C GLU A 98 -27.31 9.91 43.32
N THR A 99 -27.62 9.22 42.23
CA THR A 99 -28.89 8.51 42.08
C THR A 99 -28.59 7.05 41.77
N THR A 100 -28.94 6.20 42.71
CA THR A 100 -28.94 4.75 42.61
C THR A 100 -30.10 4.35 41.68
N ALA A 101 -29.82 3.71 40.56
CA ALA A 101 -30.83 3.10 39.72
C ALA A 101 -30.70 1.58 39.75
N GLU A 102 -31.80 0.92 40.08
CA GLU A 102 -31.96 -0.52 40.14
C GLU A 102 -31.69 -1.22 38.80
N ILE A 103 -30.99 -2.35 38.88
CA ILE A 103 -30.73 -3.23 37.75
C ILE A 103 -31.98 -4.08 37.53
N THR A 104 -32.73 -3.80 36.47
CA THR A 104 -33.78 -4.67 35.97
C THR A 104 -33.19 -5.62 34.94
N THR A 105 -33.21 -6.91 35.25
CA THR A 105 -32.80 -8.00 34.36
C THR A 105 -33.79 -8.08 33.21
N ALA A 106 -33.40 -7.63 32.02
CA ALA A 106 -34.14 -7.87 30.78
C ALA A 106 -33.65 -9.17 30.16
N GLU A 107 -34.54 -10.07 29.87
CA GLU A 107 -34.30 -11.32 29.15
C GLU A 107 -33.69 -11.04 27.77
N ILE A 108 -32.53 -11.64 27.51
CA ILE A 108 -31.90 -11.64 26.20
C ILE A 108 -32.66 -12.63 25.32
N THR A 109 -33.52 -12.11 24.47
CA THR A 109 -34.11 -12.88 23.37
C THR A 109 -33.00 -13.09 22.34
N THR A 110 -32.59 -14.32 22.14
CA THR A 110 -31.65 -14.75 21.10
C THR A 110 -32.35 -14.62 19.75
N GLU A 111 -32.19 -13.49 19.07
CA GLU A 111 -32.55 -13.40 17.67
C GLU A 111 -31.52 -14.20 16.86
N ALA A 112 -32.04 -15.05 16.00
CA ALA A 112 -31.28 -15.93 15.14
C ALA A 112 -30.32 -15.10 14.27
N VAL A 113 -29.02 -15.38 14.39
CA VAL A 113 -27.99 -14.93 13.45
C VAL A 113 -28.38 -15.48 12.08
N THR A 114 -28.88 -14.62 11.22
CA THR A 114 -29.10 -14.94 9.82
C THR A 114 -27.72 -15.22 9.22
N THR A 115 -27.48 -16.46 8.90
CA THR A 115 -26.32 -16.94 8.15
C THR A 115 -26.23 -16.09 6.87
N ALA A 116 -25.11 -15.38 6.72
CA ALA A 116 -24.78 -14.73 5.46
C ALA A 116 -24.87 -15.78 4.35
N GLU A 117 -25.60 -15.45 3.29
CA GLU A 117 -25.67 -16.27 2.08
C GLU A 117 -24.23 -16.52 1.62
N GLU A 118 -23.84 -17.81 1.59
CA GLU A 118 -22.66 -18.26 0.85
C GLU A 118 -22.91 -17.89 -0.62
N THR A 119 -22.30 -16.78 -1.05
CA THR A 119 -22.14 -16.53 -2.47
C THR A 119 -21.35 -17.70 -3.02
N THR A 120 -21.99 -18.53 -3.83
CA THR A 120 -21.37 -19.63 -4.57
C THR A 120 -20.37 -18.99 -5.54
N SER A 121 -19.15 -18.72 -5.06
CA SER A 121 -18.04 -18.31 -5.91
C SER A 121 -17.72 -19.46 -6.86
N ASP A 122 -17.56 -19.13 -8.13
CA ASP A 122 -17.07 -20.08 -9.13
C ASP A 122 -15.75 -20.70 -8.61
N PRO A 123 -15.70 -22.02 -8.34
CA PRO A 123 -14.50 -22.64 -7.75
C PRO A 123 -13.28 -22.61 -8.68
N SER A 124 -13.42 -22.15 -9.92
CA SER A 124 -12.33 -21.91 -10.87
C SER A 124 -11.71 -20.52 -10.77
N LYS A 125 -12.31 -19.59 -9.99
CA LYS A 125 -11.79 -18.23 -9.81
C LYS A 125 -11.06 -18.10 -8.49
N ILE A 126 -9.79 -17.69 -8.56
CA ILE A 126 -9.04 -17.26 -7.39
C ILE A 126 -9.67 -15.97 -6.87
N TYR A 127 -9.96 -15.96 -5.58
CA TYR A 127 -10.43 -14.79 -4.88
C TYR A 127 -9.24 -13.96 -4.39
N TYR A 128 -9.21 -12.68 -4.76
CA TYR A 128 -8.25 -11.72 -4.25
C TYR A 128 -8.94 -10.79 -3.26
N TYR A 129 -8.45 -10.78 -2.02
CA TYR A 129 -9.02 -9.95 -0.96
C TYR A 129 -9.08 -8.48 -1.38
N GLY A 130 -10.21 -7.83 -1.13
CA GLY A 130 -10.45 -6.44 -1.51
C GLY A 130 -10.95 -6.24 -2.95
N SER A 131 -11.04 -7.29 -3.77
CA SER A 131 -11.55 -7.17 -5.15
C SER A 131 -13.01 -6.72 -5.21
N GLU A 132 -13.84 -7.05 -4.19
CA GLU A 132 -15.24 -6.61 -4.10
C GLU A 132 -15.42 -5.21 -3.51
N TYR A 133 -14.40 -4.57 -3.00
CA TYR A 133 -14.52 -3.19 -2.55
C TYR A 133 -15.06 -2.33 -3.72
N PRO A 134 -16.01 -1.41 -3.50
CA PRO A 134 -16.65 -0.65 -4.57
C PRO A 134 -15.72 0.42 -5.16
N TRP A 135 -14.58 -0.02 -5.70
CA TRP A 135 -13.60 0.84 -6.35
C TRP A 135 -14.22 1.65 -7.48
N VAL A 136 -13.73 2.86 -7.68
CA VAL A 136 -14.15 3.71 -8.80
C VAL A 136 -13.01 3.90 -9.79
N THR A 137 -13.37 4.07 -11.06
CA THR A 137 -12.40 4.45 -12.09
C THR A 137 -12.06 5.93 -11.94
N VAL A 138 -10.78 6.23 -11.92
CA VAL A 138 -10.23 7.58 -11.77
C VAL A 138 -9.35 7.94 -12.96
N ASP A 139 -9.01 9.19 -13.10
CA ASP A 139 -8.09 9.69 -14.11
C ASP A 139 -6.69 9.97 -13.52
N LYS A 140 -5.79 10.44 -14.36
CA LYS A 140 -4.41 10.75 -14.00
C LYS A 140 -4.29 11.77 -12.87
N SER A 141 -5.22 12.72 -12.75
CA SER A 141 -5.17 13.79 -11.74
C SER A 141 -5.32 13.22 -10.32
N TYR A 142 -6.01 12.09 -10.17
CA TYR A 142 -6.15 11.38 -8.90
C TYR A 142 -4.81 11.04 -8.25
N PHE A 143 -3.77 10.80 -9.06
CA PHE A 143 -2.43 10.44 -8.59
C PHE A 143 -1.49 11.64 -8.41
N SER A 144 -1.95 12.88 -8.60
CA SER A 144 -1.11 14.07 -8.49
C SER A 144 -0.59 14.34 -7.07
N ASP A 145 -1.27 13.81 -6.06
CA ASP A 145 -0.89 13.83 -4.65
C ASP A 145 -0.54 12.44 -4.11
N ALA A 146 -0.16 11.50 -4.98
CA ALA A 146 0.17 10.15 -4.60
C ALA A 146 1.68 9.98 -4.35
N LEU A 147 2.01 9.19 -3.31
CA LEU A 147 3.35 8.67 -3.05
C LEU A 147 3.33 7.15 -3.21
N PHE A 148 4.29 6.62 -3.97
CA PHE A 148 4.52 5.18 -4.08
C PHE A 148 5.80 4.81 -3.34
N ILE A 149 5.70 3.89 -2.37
CA ILE A 149 6.80 3.37 -1.57
C ILE A 149 7.00 1.90 -1.92
N GLY A 150 8.21 1.53 -2.37
CA GLY A 150 8.42 0.14 -2.74
C GLY A 150 9.79 -0.21 -3.27
N ASP A 151 9.90 -1.45 -3.72
CA ASP A 151 11.13 -2.06 -4.21
C ASP A 151 11.30 -1.96 -5.75
N SER A 152 12.06 -2.88 -6.33
CA SER A 152 12.33 -2.93 -7.78
C SER A 152 11.07 -2.96 -8.66
N ARG A 153 9.96 -3.52 -8.16
CA ARG A 153 8.69 -3.54 -8.89
C ARG A 153 8.05 -2.16 -8.93
N THR A 154 8.12 -1.42 -7.84
CA THR A 154 7.72 -0.01 -7.79
C THR A 154 8.64 0.88 -8.64
N VAL A 155 9.95 0.58 -8.70
CA VAL A 155 10.87 1.22 -9.67
C VAL A 155 10.41 0.96 -11.11
N GLY A 156 9.95 -0.25 -11.40
CA GLY A 156 9.39 -0.58 -12.72
C GLY A 156 8.13 0.24 -13.05
N ILE A 157 7.22 0.42 -12.10
CA ILE A 157 6.07 1.33 -12.26
C ILE A 157 6.55 2.75 -12.55
N GLN A 158 7.50 3.27 -11.76
CA GLN A 158 8.07 4.61 -11.97
C GLN A 158 8.59 4.82 -13.40
N LEU A 159 9.29 3.82 -13.95
CA LEU A 159 10.02 3.95 -15.20
C LEU A 159 9.20 3.63 -16.45
N PHE A 160 8.26 2.66 -16.37
CA PHE A 160 7.66 2.06 -17.57
C PHE A 160 6.21 2.49 -17.82
N THR A 161 5.62 3.32 -16.96
CA THR A 161 4.22 3.76 -17.10
C THR A 161 4.01 4.93 -18.07
N ALA A 162 5.10 5.45 -18.66
CA ALA A 162 5.08 6.36 -19.82
C ALA A 162 4.11 7.56 -19.69
N GLY A 163 4.23 8.31 -18.59
CA GLY A 163 3.45 9.53 -18.36
C GLY A 163 2.08 9.31 -17.74
N LYS A 164 1.72 8.07 -17.37
CA LYS A 164 0.47 7.80 -16.66
C LYS A 164 0.52 8.24 -15.19
N LEU A 165 1.67 8.08 -14.54
CA LEU A 165 1.91 8.41 -13.13
C LEU A 165 3.02 9.47 -12.97
N ASP A 166 3.21 10.35 -13.96
CA ASP A 166 4.32 11.31 -13.99
C ASP A 166 4.22 12.42 -12.94
N ASN A 167 3.05 12.67 -12.36
CA ASN A 167 2.85 13.61 -11.26
C ASN A 167 2.90 12.94 -9.88
N ALA A 168 2.88 11.61 -9.81
CA ALA A 168 3.08 10.88 -8.56
C ALA A 168 4.55 10.92 -8.14
N VAL A 169 4.79 10.88 -6.83
CA VAL A 169 6.13 10.81 -6.24
C VAL A 169 6.47 9.37 -5.91
N PHE A 170 7.73 9.01 -6.07
CA PHE A 170 8.23 7.65 -5.83
C PHE A 170 9.39 7.69 -4.83
N PHE A 171 9.21 6.97 -3.72
CA PHE A 171 10.24 6.65 -2.74
C PHE A 171 10.55 5.16 -2.88
N CYS A 172 11.37 4.81 -3.85
CA CYS A 172 11.64 3.42 -4.21
C CYS A 172 13.08 3.20 -4.64
N THR A 173 13.56 1.99 -4.43
CA THR A 173 14.85 1.52 -4.96
C THR A 173 14.84 0.00 -5.08
N GLU A 174 15.68 -0.54 -5.97
CA GLU A 174 15.86 -1.98 -6.09
C GLU A 174 16.30 -2.59 -4.76
N GLY A 175 15.70 -3.72 -4.38
CA GLY A 175 16.02 -4.43 -3.15
C GLY A 175 15.57 -3.73 -1.85
N MET A 176 14.74 -2.69 -1.94
CA MET A 176 14.21 -2.02 -0.73
C MET A 176 13.45 -3.03 0.13
N SER A 177 13.74 -3.01 1.42
CA SER A 177 13.02 -3.72 2.47
C SER A 177 12.14 -2.77 3.27
N ALA A 178 11.16 -3.28 4.01
CA ALA A 178 10.29 -2.45 4.85
C ALA A 178 11.10 -1.72 5.95
N ILE A 179 12.03 -2.42 6.61
CA ILE A 179 12.93 -1.79 7.57
C ILE A 179 13.89 -0.79 6.90
N GLY A 180 14.34 -1.09 5.66
CA GLY A 180 15.14 -0.17 4.86
C GLY A 180 14.42 1.11 4.54
N ALA A 181 13.12 1.05 4.20
CA ALA A 181 12.29 2.21 3.94
C ALA A 181 12.10 3.10 5.18
N LEU A 182 12.04 2.53 6.39
CA LEU A 182 11.91 3.27 7.64
C LEU A 182 13.16 4.08 7.99
N GLY A 183 14.35 3.52 7.77
CA GLY A 183 15.60 4.12 8.24
C GLY A 183 16.54 4.61 7.14
N GLY A 184 16.33 4.21 5.91
CA GLY A 184 17.21 4.53 4.77
C GLY A 184 16.93 5.91 4.17
N SER A 185 17.89 6.38 3.39
CA SER A 185 17.77 7.61 2.60
C SER A 185 17.98 7.26 1.13
N PHE A 186 16.99 7.59 0.30
CA PHE A 186 16.95 7.18 -1.11
C PHE A 186 16.69 8.36 -2.02
N GLU A 187 17.04 8.22 -3.29
CA GLU A 187 16.72 9.20 -4.32
C GLU A 187 15.22 9.21 -4.58
N VAL A 188 14.56 10.33 -4.30
CA VAL A 188 13.13 10.52 -4.53
C VAL A 188 12.91 11.14 -5.90
N LYS A 189 11.93 10.64 -6.65
CA LYS A 189 11.65 11.10 -8.02
C LYS A 189 10.16 11.18 -8.28
N TYR A 190 9.80 11.99 -9.25
CA TYR A 190 8.50 11.85 -9.92
C TYR A 190 8.48 10.62 -10.84
N GLY A 191 7.29 10.15 -11.17
CA GLY A 191 7.12 9.15 -12.22
C GLY A 191 7.66 9.62 -13.54
N ALA A 192 8.03 8.68 -14.43
CA ALA A 192 8.53 9.02 -15.75
C ALA A 192 7.44 9.67 -16.61
N ASN A 193 7.75 10.81 -17.22
CA ASN A 193 6.87 11.44 -18.18
C ASN A 193 6.84 10.66 -19.51
N ALA A 194 6.04 11.10 -20.47
CA ALA A 194 5.89 10.44 -21.77
C ALA A 194 7.21 10.29 -22.56
N SER A 195 8.23 11.10 -22.26
CA SER A 195 9.57 10.98 -22.86
C SER A 195 10.49 10.02 -22.08
N GLY A 196 10.04 9.47 -20.96
CA GLY A 196 10.80 8.57 -20.09
C GLY A 196 11.74 9.29 -19.11
N TYR A 197 11.55 10.60 -18.91
CA TYR A 197 12.31 11.37 -17.93
C TYR A 197 11.58 11.43 -16.59
N SER A 198 12.31 11.15 -15.50
CA SER A 198 11.86 11.30 -14.12
C SER A 198 12.62 12.44 -13.44
N LYS A 199 11.89 13.47 -12.99
CA LYS A 199 12.48 14.60 -12.25
C LYS A 199 12.84 14.14 -10.83
N SER A 200 14.10 14.39 -10.42
CA SER A 200 14.57 14.15 -9.06
C SER A 200 14.12 15.25 -8.10
N LEU A 201 13.81 14.85 -6.88
CA LEU A 201 13.58 15.70 -5.70
C LEU A 201 14.78 15.66 -4.73
N GLY A 202 15.82 14.86 -5.06
CA GLY A 202 16.98 14.65 -4.24
C GLY A 202 16.88 13.45 -3.31
N LYS A 203 17.94 13.23 -2.54
CA LYS A 203 18.05 12.10 -1.61
C LYS A 203 17.55 12.51 -0.22
N MET A 204 16.60 11.74 0.32
CA MET A 204 16.03 11.99 1.64
C MET A 204 15.50 10.71 2.29
N THR A 205 15.25 10.74 3.59
CA THR A 205 14.53 9.69 4.29
C THR A 205 13.03 9.81 4.05
N LEU A 206 12.27 8.74 4.28
CA LEU A 206 10.81 8.79 4.18
C LEU A 206 10.22 9.84 5.13
N SER A 207 10.72 9.94 6.37
CA SER A 207 10.26 10.95 7.31
C SER A 207 10.49 12.37 6.80
N GLN A 208 11.67 12.66 6.21
CA GLN A 208 11.96 13.96 5.61
C GLN A 208 11.04 14.28 4.42
N LEU A 209 10.75 13.26 3.59
CA LEU A 209 9.82 13.42 2.46
C LEU A 209 8.43 13.78 2.96
N LEU A 210 7.90 13.03 3.93
CA LEU A 210 6.58 13.25 4.51
C LEU A 210 6.47 14.57 5.30
N ASP A 211 7.58 15.11 5.83
CA ASP A 211 7.63 16.44 6.43
C ASP A 211 7.67 17.55 5.39
N SER A 212 8.18 17.28 4.18
CA SER A 212 8.36 18.29 3.13
C SER A 212 7.16 18.42 2.19
N MET A 213 6.34 17.36 2.05
CA MET A 213 5.22 17.29 1.12
C MET A 213 4.05 16.56 1.75
N TYR A 214 2.84 17.06 1.50
CA TYR A 214 1.61 16.34 1.83
C TYR A 214 1.21 15.41 0.69
N PHE A 215 0.81 14.19 1.04
CA PHE A 215 0.29 13.19 0.12
C PHE A 215 -1.12 12.79 0.55
N GLY A 216 -2.09 12.95 -0.33
CA GLY A 216 -3.47 12.50 -0.10
C GLY A 216 -3.60 10.98 -0.16
N LYS A 217 -2.66 10.31 -0.86
CA LYS A 217 -2.62 8.85 -1.05
C LYS A 217 -1.19 8.34 -0.96
N ILE A 218 -0.97 7.25 -0.20
CA ILE A 218 0.34 6.63 -0.04
C ILE A 218 0.19 5.12 -0.31
N PHE A 219 0.78 4.65 -1.39
CA PHE A 219 0.82 3.26 -1.81
C PHE A 219 2.08 2.60 -1.24
N ILE A 220 1.95 1.40 -0.64
CA ILE A 220 3.08 0.68 -0.02
C ILE A 220 3.09 -0.76 -0.53
N MET A 221 4.17 -1.16 -1.23
CA MET A 221 4.43 -2.54 -1.64
C MET A 221 5.86 -2.92 -1.28
N LEU A 222 6.04 -3.65 -0.18
CA LEU A 222 7.33 -4.08 0.36
C LEU A 222 7.19 -5.46 1.03
N GLY A 223 8.33 -6.07 1.35
CA GLY A 223 8.42 -7.29 2.14
C GLY A 223 9.01 -8.49 1.40
N VAL A 224 8.99 -8.52 0.05
CA VAL A 224 9.54 -9.65 -0.71
C VAL A 224 11.05 -9.80 -0.54
N ASN A 225 11.78 -8.70 -0.37
CA ASN A 225 13.24 -8.72 -0.19
C ASN A 225 13.68 -9.18 1.20
N GLU A 226 12.73 -9.40 2.11
CA GLU A 226 12.95 -9.79 3.50
C GLU A 226 12.44 -11.20 3.82
N LEU A 227 11.93 -11.95 2.82
CA LEU A 227 11.34 -13.28 3.02
C LEU A 227 12.30 -14.30 3.65
N GLY A 228 13.61 -14.05 3.59
CA GLY A 228 14.64 -14.85 4.28
C GLY A 228 14.81 -14.56 5.76
N GLY A 229 14.14 -13.52 6.27
CA GLY A 229 14.13 -13.13 7.68
C GLY A 229 12.92 -13.67 8.44
N ASN A 230 12.62 -13.03 9.56
CA ASN A 230 11.43 -13.33 10.36
C ASN A 230 10.18 -12.68 9.70
N ILE A 231 9.28 -13.49 9.18
CA ILE A 231 8.06 -13.01 8.49
C ILE A 231 7.19 -12.10 9.38
N PRO A 232 6.90 -12.42 10.66
CA PRO A 232 6.17 -11.51 11.54
C PRO A 232 6.83 -10.13 11.69
N SER A 233 8.17 -10.04 11.71
CA SER A 233 8.87 -8.75 11.77
C SER A 233 8.62 -7.89 10.52
N ILE A 234 8.43 -8.50 9.35
CA ILE A 234 8.05 -7.78 8.11
C ILE A 234 6.71 -7.07 8.34
N GLY A 235 5.72 -7.79 8.89
CA GLY A 235 4.42 -7.21 9.24
C GLY A 235 4.54 -6.04 10.22
N THR A 236 5.42 -6.16 11.23
CA THR A 236 5.70 -5.08 12.17
C THR A 236 6.26 -3.83 11.46
N TYR A 237 7.23 -3.99 10.56
CA TYR A 237 7.81 -2.86 9.83
C TYR A 237 6.82 -2.23 8.84
N LEU A 238 6.00 -3.03 8.17
CA LEU A 238 4.91 -2.53 7.32
C LEU A 238 3.88 -1.73 8.15
N GLY A 239 3.53 -2.22 9.34
CA GLY A 239 2.69 -1.48 10.30
C GLY A 239 3.31 -0.14 10.68
N GLN A 240 4.61 -0.10 10.99
CA GLN A 240 5.32 1.15 11.31
C GLN A 240 5.35 2.12 10.12
N LEU A 241 5.50 1.64 8.88
CA LEU A 241 5.43 2.49 7.68
C LEU A 241 4.04 3.11 7.53
N LYS A 242 2.99 2.30 7.69
CA LYS A 242 1.60 2.75 7.68
C LYS A 242 1.37 3.82 8.76
N ASP A 243 1.81 3.57 9.99
CA ASP A 243 1.62 4.50 11.11
C ASP A 243 2.40 5.81 10.92
N LEU A 244 3.62 5.73 10.39
CA LEU A 244 4.41 6.90 10.00
C LEU A 244 3.69 7.75 8.96
N ALA A 245 3.13 7.12 7.92
CA ALA A 245 2.36 7.79 6.87
C ALA A 245 1.14 8.54 7.45
N LEU A 246 0.32 7.85 8.23
CA LEU A 246 -0.88 8.43 8.87
C LEU A 246 -0.56 9.54 9.87
N THR A 247 0.56 9.41 10.60
CA THR A 247 0.99 10.41 11.58
C THR A 247 1.52 11.68 10.93
N LYS A 248 2.35 11.52 9.87
CA LYS A 248 3.00 12.65 9.20
C LYS A 248 2.09 13.37 8.20
N ASN A 249 1.15 12.64 7.60
CA ASN A 249 0.17 13.19 6.65
C ASN A 249 -1.26 12.91 7.15
N PRO A 250 -1.76 13.63 8.16
CA PRO A 250 -3.11 13.42 8.67
C PRO A 250 -4.17 13.57 7.57
N GLY A 251 -5.07 12.59 7.46
CA GLY A 251 -6.09 12.54 6.42
C GLY A 251 -5.66 11.82 5.13
N THR A 252 -4.40 11.42 5.00
CA THR A 252 -3.95 10.56 3.90
C THR A 252 -4.69 9.23 3.88
N LYS A 253 -4.83 8.64 2.70
CA LYS A 253 -5.27 7.25 2.52
C LYS A 253 -4.04 6.39 2.26
N VAL A 254 -3.82 5.40 3.11
CA VAL A 254 -2.75 4.41 2.92
C VAL A 254 -3.32 3.22 2.16
N ILE A 255 -2.72 2.89 1.04
CA ILE A 255 -3.10 1.75 0.21
C ILE A 255 -1.97 0.71 0.31
N MET A 256 -2.22 -0.37 1.03
CA MET A 256 -1.33 -1.52 1.09
C MET A 256 -1.51 -2.31 -0.21
N GLU A 257 -0.45 -2.50 -0.97
CA GLU A 257 -0.48 -3.16 -2.27
C GLU A 257 0.17 -4.54 -2.17
N GLY A 258 -0.58 -5.60 -2.48
CA GLY A 258 -0.10 -6.97 -2.39
C GLY A 258 1.15 -7.21 -3.21
N ASN A 259 2.14 -7.89 -2.62
CA ASN A 259 3.36 -8.27 -3.33
C ASN A 259 3.02 -9.26 -4.44
N LEU A 260 3.59 -9.06 -5.63
CA LEU A 260 3.44 -9.99 -6.76
C LEU A 260 3.99 -11.37 -6.41
N HIS A 261 3.27 -12.40 -6.82
CA HIS A 261 3.74 -13.78 -6.78
C HIS A 261 4.95 -14.00 -7.69
N PHE A 262 5.64 -15.09 -7.48
CA PHE A 262 6.65 -15.61 -8.39
C PHE A 262 6.00 -16.56 -9.40
N SER A 263 6.54 -16.63 -10.59
CA SER A 263 6.20 -17.73 -11.51
C SER A 263 6.72 -19.05 -10.97
N THR A 264 6.09 -20.16 -11.36
CA THR A 264 6.52 -21.52 -11.00
C THR A 264 8.01 -21.74 -11.31
N ALA A 265 8.51 -21.23 -12.45
CA ALA A 265 9.91 -21.37 -12.84
C ALA A 265 10.86 -20.58 -11.94
N ALA A 266 10.48 -19.37 -11.51
CA ALA A 266 11.26 -18.57 -10.58
C ALA A 266 11.35 -19.24 -9.22
N GLU A 267 10.22 -19.71 -8.67
CA GLU A 267 10.17 -20.41 -7.39
C GLU A 267 11.04 -21.67 -7.41
N GLN A 268 10.94 -22.50 -8.46
CA GLN A 268 11.82 -23.65 -8.64
C GLN A 268 13.30 -23.28 -8.74
N SER A 269 13.62 -22.14 -9.37
CA SER A 269 15.00 -21.60 -9.41
C SER A 269 15.52 -21.26 -8.02
N TYR A 270 14.69 -20.64 -7.17
CA TYR A 270 15.04 -20.35 -5.79
C TYR A 270 15.24 -21.61 -4.95
N ILE A 271 14.39 -22.62 -5.10
CA ILE A 271 14.56 -23.94 -4.45
C ILE A 271 15.91 -24.57 -4.83
N LYS A 272 16.28 -24.58 -6.12
CA LYS A 272 17.58 -25.09 -6.59
C LYS A 272 18.77 -24.32 -5.98
N LYS A 273 18.61 -23.03 -5.67
CA LYS A 273 19.62 -22.19 -5.00
C LYS A 273 19.59 -22.36 -3.47
N ARG A 274 18.74 -23.22 -2.92
CA ARG A 274 18.49 -23.40 -1.48
C ARG A 274 17.91 -22.15 -0.80
N TRP A 275 17.20 -21.32 -1.53
CA TRP A 275 16.48 -20.15 -1.04
C TRP A 275 14.98 -20.48 -0.92
N ASN A 276 14.67 -21.55 -0.19
CA ASN A 276 13.30 -22.06 -0.06
C ASN A 276 12.32 -21.06 0.57
N TYR A 277 12.84 -20.04 1.24
CA TYR A 277 12.05 -18.94 1.78
C TYR A 277 11.51 -18.00 0.69
N MET A 278 12.12 -17.96 -0.50
CA MET A 278 11.64 -17.22 -1.66
C MET A 278 10.56 -18.06 -2.35
N CYS A 279 9.35 -18.02 -1.81
CA CYS A 279 8.22 -18.82 -2.26
C CYS A 279 6.90 -18.06 -2.12
N ASN A 280 5.91 -18.41 -2.94
CA ASN A 280 4.59 -17.78 -2.95
C ASN A 280 3.85 -17.96 -1.62
N ALA A 281 4.08 -19.07 -0.90
CA ALA A 281 3.52 -19.26 0.42
C ALA A 281 3.95 -18.15 1.41
N ASN A 282 5.22 -17.72 1.38
CA ASN A 282 5.69 -16.62 2.21
C ASN A 282 5.22 -15.25 1.71
N ILE A 283 5.11 -15.05 0.39
CA ILE A 283 4.47 -13.85 -0.18
C ILE A 283 3.04 -13.73 0.33
N ASN A 284 2.25 -14.82 0.27
CA ASN A 284 0.87 -14.85 0.76
C ASN A 284 0.77 -14.50 2.25
N ARG A 285 1.71 -14.96 3.09
CA ARG A 285 1.75 -14.57 4.51
C ARG A 285 1.97 -13.07 4.68
N VAL A 286 2.87 -12.46 3.92
CA VAL A 286 3.10 -11.01 3.95
C VAL A 286 1.86 -10.27 3.44
N ASN A 287 1.30 -10.69 2.31
CA ASN A 287 0.10 -10.08 1.74
C ASN A 287 -1.10 -10.16 2.69
N THR A 288 -1.28 -11.30 3.38
CA THR A 288 -2.30 -11.48 4.42
C THR A 288 -2.11 -10.50 5.59
N MET A 289 -0.87 -10.28 6.04
CA MET A 289 -0.60 -9.30 7.09
C MET A 289 -0.92 -7.87 6.62
N MET A 290 -0.59 -7.52 5.37
CA MET A 290 -0.93 -6.22 4.78
C MET A 290 -2.44 -6.03 4.68
N ALA A 291 -3.15 -7.03 4.18
CA ALA A 291 -4.60 -7.04 4.10
C ALA A 291 -5.26 -6.87 5.48
N GLY A 292 -4.70 -7.50 6.51
CA GLY A 292 -5.18 -7.38 7.88
C GLY A 292 -4.98 -6.02 8.54
N MET A 293 -4.23 -5.11 7.92
CA MET A 293 -4.08 -3.73 8.39
C MET A 293 -5.21 -2.81 7.93
N THR A 294 -6.11 -3.28 7.08
CA THR A 294 -7.18 -2.46 6.49
C THR A 294 -8.25 -2.11 7.51
N ASP A 295 -8.74 -0.88 7.42
CA ASP A 295 -9.93 -0.42 8.14
C ASP A 295 -11.02 0.10 7.18
N TRP A 296 -10.74 0.07 5.87
CA TRP A 296 -11.58 0.55 4.76
C TRP A 296 -12.04 2.00 4.93
N THR A 297 -11.32 2.78 5.73
CA THR A 297 -11.57 4.20 6.00
C THR A 297 -10.34 5.03 5.71
N ASN A 298 -9.20 4.65 6.31
CA ASN A 298 -7.91 5.30 6.13
C ASN A 298 -6.86 4.35 5.54
N VAL A 299 -7.04 3.05 5.75
CA VAL A 299 -6.14 2.01 5.26
C VAL A 299 -6.92 1.04 4.37
N PHE A 300 -6.45 0.90 3.15
CA PHE A 300 -7.04 0.06 2.11
C PHE A 300 -6.05 -1.00 1.66
N TYR A 301 -6.54 -2.04 1.00
CA TYR A 301 -5.71 -3.07 0.40
C TYR A 301 -6.16 -3.32 -1.04
N ILE A 302 -5.19 -3.40 -1.95
CA ILE A 302 -5.39 -3.82 -3.33
C ILE A 302 -4.46 -4.98 -3.65
N ASP A 303 -4.94 -5.96 -4.40
CA ASP A 303 -4.13 -7.12 -4.79
C ASP A 303 -3.91 -7.17 -6.28
N VAL A 304 -2.76 -6.69 -6.71
CA VAL A 304 -2.39 -6.63 -8.12
C VAL A 304 -2.15 -8.02 -8.74
N ASN A 305 -2.09 -9.07 -7.93
CA ASN A 305 -2.00 -10.45 -8.42
C ASN A 305 -3.22 -10.85 -9.26
N GLU A 306 -4.40 -10.23 -9.05
CA GLU A 306 -5.57 -10.43 -9.91
C GLU A 306 -5.31 -10.08 -11.40
N LEU A 307 -4.35 -9.18 -11.67
CA LEU A 307 -3.94 -8.81 -13.03
C LEU A 307 -2.90 -9.75 -13.61
N PHE A 308 -2.07 -10.33 -12.76
CA PHE A 308 -0.83 -10.99 -13.19
C PHE A 308 -0.83 -12.50 -13.05
N ASP A 309 -1.68 -13.07 -12.20
CA ASP A 309 -1.64 -14.49 -11.93
C ASP A 309 -2.32 -15.34 -13.01
N LEU A 310 -1.79 -16.53 -13.15
CA LEU A 310 -2.46 -17.66 -13.79
C LEU A 310 -3.53 -18.25 -12.85
N PRO A 311 -4.47 -19.07 -13.36
CA PRO A 311 -5.47 -19.72 -12.52
C PRO A 311 -4.94 -20.60 -11.37
N ASP A 312 -3.66 -20.91 -11.35
CA ASP A 312 -3.00 -21.65 -10.27
C ASP A 312 -2.41 -20.72 -9.18
N GLY A 313 -2.60 -19.40 -9.28
CA GLY A 313 -2.07 -18.41 -8.33
C GLY A 313 -0.59 -18.11 -8.48
N THR A 314 0.01 -18.45 -9.62
CA THR A 314 1.41 -18.12 -9.92
C THR A 314 1.48 -17.00 -10.96
N PHE A 315 2.51 -16.18 -10.88
CA PHE A 315 2.74 -15.09 -11.83
C PHE A 315 2.87 -15.62 -13.27
N ASP A 316 2.11 -15.04 -14.21
CA ASP A 316 2.13 -15.42 -15.62
C ASP A 316 3.50 -15.10 -16.23
N PRO A 317 4.29 -16.11 -16.65
CA PRO A 317 5.59 -15.88 -17.25
C PRO A 317 5.55 -15.07 -18.55
N LYS A 318 4.41 -15.00 -19.25
CA LYS A 318 4.23 -14.16 -20.45
C LYS A 318 4.20 -12.67 -20.10
N ARG A 319 3.87 -12.31 -18.87
CA ARG A 319 3.86 -10.94 -18.36
C ARG A 319 5.19 -10.57 -17.70
N SER A 320 6.10 -11.54 -17.51
CA SER A 320 7.42 -11.32 -16.91
C SER A 320 8.42 -10.71 -17.90
N GLY A 321 9.36 -9.95 -17.33
CA GLY A 321 10.58 -9.50 -18.03
C GLY A 321 11.61 -10.60 -18.31
N GLY A 322 11.30 -11.86 -17.96
CA GLY A 322 12.13 -13.02 -18.23
C GLY A 322 12.64 -13.73 -16.98
N ASP A 323 12.47 -13.16 -15.79
CA ASP A 323 12.93 -13.72 -14.52
C ASP A 323 11.82 -14.38 -13.69
N GLY A 324 10.56 -14.16 -14.09
CA GLY A 324 9.40 -14.69 -13.39
C GLY A 324 9.07 -13.98 -12.07
N VAL A 325 9.64 -12.77 -11.86
CA VAL A 325 9.50 -11.94 -10.66
C VAL A 325 9.03 -10.53 -10.99
N HIS A 326 9.58 -9.95 -12.06
CA HIS A 326 9.30 -8.58 -12.49
C HIS A 326 8.43 -8.58 -13.73
N PRO A 327 7.40 -7.73 -13.81
CA PRO A 327 6.66 -7.51 -15.04
C PRO A 327 7.55 -7.01 -16.18
N ASN A 328 7.19 -7.36 -17.40
CA ASN A 328 7.76 -6.71 -18.57
C ASN A 328 7.17 -5.30 -18.76
N SER A 329 7.72 -4.53 -19.70
CA SER A 329 7.27 -3.15 -19.92
C SER A 329 5.79 -3.02 -20.28
N ALA A 330 5.17 -4.02 -20.91
CA ALA A 330 3.74 -4.06 -21.18
C ALA A 330 2.97 -4.30 -19.87
N GLY A 331 3.41 -5.27 -19.05
CA GLY A 331 2.83 -5.55 -17.74
C GLY A 331 2.81 -4.34 -16.82
N TYR A 332 3.88 -3.54 -16.78
CA TYR A 332 3.87 -2.29 -16.00
C TYR A 332 2.87 -1.25 -16.52
N ARG A 333 2.65 -1.16 -17.83
CA ARG A 333 1.62 -0.27 -18.40
C ARG A 333 0.22 -0.76 -18.06
N ASP A 334 0.00 -2.08 -18.15
CA ASP A 334 -1.27 -2.70 -17.75
C ASP A 334 -1.52 -2.48 -16.25
N TRP A 335 -0.47 -2.54 -15.41
CA TRP A 335 -0.57 -2.24 -13.98
C TRP A 335 -1.02 -0.79 -13.74
N ALA A 336 -0.45 0.18 -14.46
CA ALA A 336 -0.90 1.56 -14.35
C ALA A 336 -2.36 1.73 -14.79
N ASP A 337 -2.81 1.03 -15.83
CA ASP A 337 -4.21 1.06 -16.27
C ASP A 337 -5.13 0.39 -15.25
N TRP A 338 -4.68 -0.70 -14.64
CA TRP A 338 -5.42 -1.39 -13.59
C TRP A 338 -5.55 -0.52 -12.33
N ILE A 339 -4.49 0.14 -11.88
CA ILE A 339 -4.54 0.97 -10.67
C ILE A 339 -5.51 2.17 -10.83
N TYR A 340 -5.74 2.63 -12.06
CA TYR A 340 -6.76 3.65 -12.35
C TYR A 340 -8.20 3.14 -12.08
N THR A 341 -8.42 1.85 -12.04
CA THR A 341 -9.71 1.24 -11.67
C THR A 341 -9.85 1.00 -10.17
N ARG A 342 -8.90 1.46 -9.36
CA ARG A 342 -8.81 1.24 -7.91
C ARG A 342 -8.86 2.57 -7.13
N GLY A 343 -9.59 3.54 -7.65
CA GLY A 343 -9.87 4.79 -6.94
C GLY A 343 -10.76 4.55 -5.71
N ILE A 344 -10.45 5.22 -4.61
CA ILE A 344 -11.29 5.21 -3.41
C ILE A 344 -12.48 6.12 -3.68
N PRO A 345 -13.74 5.66 -3.46
CA PRO A 345 -14.91 6.51 -3.58
C PRO A 345 -14.83 7.73 -2.65
N GLY A 346 -15.29 8.88 -3.13
CA GLY A 346 -15.33 10.14 -2.38
C GLY A 346 -16.46 10.19 -1.33
#